data_9731d29f65c709c42ca8804a59e5dc81
#
_entry.id   9731d29f65c709c42ca8804a59e5dc81
#
_cell.length_a   1.000
_cell.length_b   1.000
_cell.length_c   1.000
_cell.angle_alpha   90.00
_cell.angle_beta   90.00
_cell.angle_gamma   90.00
#
_symmetry.space_group_name_H-M   'P 1'
#
loop_
_entity.id
_entity.type
_entity.pdbx_description
1 polymer ?
#
loop_
_entity_poly.entity_id
_entity_poly.type
_entity_poly.pdbx_seq_one_letter_code
_entity_poly.pdbx_strand_id
1 'polypeptide(L)'
;MAGLIATILPSGLHAASAAIDPRAAEVEFFNLLNVTRAANNKLPLVRDAGLDQLAVDWSGKMSAVFDITQTVINATDPGNCTKSALCHRPNLGDFLSPIDSAWTKGGENVGTGGTVSGLNDAFIASIHHFENIVGDYNRLGVGVVAKNDRLWVTFNFMLGPPLKESTPAPAPTPVTAGTATSVPDAPKGLPVLPVGQASYFRSTSPLRLVDTRSGIGGPGPVGEKTVFTISLAGEPSRPADAVGIALNVTAVGPAAAGYLTVYPCSDGAPPVASNINFNPADNVPNLVTVAFGKNTSVCVYTSAKLHLIADLAGWLTTSASGAPSSMTTSNPVRLMDSRSTGARSTVFTVQLASQVPALATAVGLNLTVTDPADDGFITAYPCGQPVPVASNVNYHKGQTVPNMAVVAMGASQTVCITSDKPTHLIVDSASYFMPKPQNTASAGGLLSPVVPDRLLDTRESVGGWLGKLGKNQTVNFNVRDLPGMPLSVTGVLLNVTAVDPSSPGYVTVYPCGSDVPVASNLNYVTGANVANLVAVRVPTDGEICIFSDQRVHLIADLQAIITPVAA
;
A
#
# COMPACT_ATOMS: atom_id res chain seq x y z
N MET A 1 38.53 -44.58 41.96
CA MET A 1 37.42 -44.88 40.99
C MET A 1 36.53 -43.68 40.94
N ALA A 2 36.68 -42.87 39.91
CA ALA A 2 35.86 -41.67 39.68
C ALA A 2 34.90 -41.98 38.55
N GLY A 3 33.61 -41.97 38.86
CA GLY A 3 32.53 -42.17 37.88
C GLY A 3 32.21 -40.87 37.15
N LEU A 4 32.38 -40.88 35.83
CA LEU A 4 31.92 -39.83 34.93
C LEU A 4 30.39 -39.92 34.79
N ILE A 5 29.66 -38.85 35.16
CA ILE A 5 28.25 -38.68 34.85
C ILE A 5 28.20 -37.88 33.53
N ALA A 6 27.78 -38.52 32.44
CA ALA A 6 27.50 -37.87 31.19
C ALA A 6 26.12 -37.21 31.26
N THR A 7 26.07 -35.89 31.26
CA THR A 7 24.83 -35.12 31.08
C THR A 7 24.45 -35.12 29.61
N ILE A 8 23.32 -35.75 29.31
CA ILE A 8 22.66 -35.68 28.00
C ILE A 8 21.97 -34.31 27.90
N LEU A 9 22.47 -33.44 27.02
CA LEU A 9 21.80 -32.21 26.61
C LEU A 9 20.62 -32.58 25.68
N PRO A 10 19.44 -32.00 25.86
CA PRO A 10 18.33 -32.24 24.92
C PRO A 10 18.66 -31.62 23.55
N SER A 11 18.53 -32.44 22.53
CA SER A 11 18.62 -32.11 21.11
C SER A 11 17.76 -30.88 20.78
N GLY A 12 18.39 -29.94 20.07
CA GLY A 12 17.78 -28.67 19.68
C GLY A 12 16.45 -28.82 18.98
N LEU A 13 15.52 -27.96 19.36
CA LEU A 13 14.33 -27.64 18.60
C LEU A 13 14.77 -27.15 17.21
N HIS A 14 14.49 -27.95 16.19
CA HIS A 14 14.51 -27.48 14.81
C HIS A 14 13.40 -26.44 14.71
N ALA A 15 13.76 -25.20 14.43
CA ALA A 15 12.81 -24.18 14.02
C ALA A 15 12.05 -24.74 12.80
N ALA A 16 10.74 -24.84 12.90
CA ALA A 16 9.89 -25.21 11.77
C ALA A 16 10.15 -24.16 10.67
N SER A 17 10.67 -24.60 9.54
CA SER A 17 10.75 -23.79 8.33
C SER A 17 9.34 -23.32 8.01
N ALA A 18 9.14 -22.01 7.87
CA ALA A 18 7.86 -21.46 7.47
C ALA A 18 7.43 -22.15 6.17
N ALA A 19 6.21 -22.65 6.12
CA ALA A 19 5.66 -23.28 4.94
C ALA A 19 5.68 -22.27 3.77
N ILE A 20 6.27 -22.64 2.65
CA ILE A 20 6.34 -21.77 1.47
C ILE A 20 4.93 -21.61 0.91
N ASP A 21 4.46 -20.38 0.76
CA ASP A 21 3.18 -20.09 0.10
C ASP A 21 3.30 -20.32 -1.41
N PRO A 22 2.53 -21.26 -2.00
CA PRO A 22 2.59 -21.56 -3.43
C PRO A 22 2.27 -20.35 -4.30
N ARG A 23 1.31 -19.50 -3.91
CA ARG A 23 0.94 -18.31 -4.70
C ARG A 23 2.02 -17.25 -4.71
N ALA A 24 2.65 -17.00 -3.56
CA ALA A 24 3.80 -16.11 -3.50
C ALA A 24 4.95 -16.61 -4.38
N ALA A 25 5.21 -17.92 -4.36
CA ALA A 25 6.21 -18.54 -5.22
C ALA A 25 5.87 -18.41 -6.74
N GLU A 26 4.60 -18.51 -7.12
CA GLU A 26 4.17 -18.29 -8.52
C GLU A 26 4.49 -16.87 -9.01
N VAL A 27 4.19 -15.88 -8.18
CA VAL A 27 4.46 -14.47 -8.50
C VAL A 27 5.97 -14.22 -8.59
N GLU A 28 6.73 -14.75 -7.65
CA GLU A 28 8.19 -14.61 -7.64
C GLU A 28 8.81 -15.24 -8.90
N PHE A 29 8.41 -16.45 -9.29
CA PHE A 29 8.86 -17.06 -10.53
C PHE A 29 8.50 -16.25 -11.76
N PHE A 30 7.27 -15.77 -11.87
CA PHE A 30 6.83 -14.94 -13.00
C PHE A 30 7.72 -13.69 -13.15
N ASN A 31 8.03 -13.03 -12.04
CA ASN A 31 8.89 -11.85 -12.03
C ASN A 31 10.34 -12.18 -12.41
N LEU A 32 10.92 -13.25 -11.83
CA LEU A 32 12.29 -13.68 -12.11
C LEU A 32 12.46 -14.07 -13.59
N LEU A 33 11.48 -14.74 -14.18
CA LEU A 33 11.51 -15.08 -15.60
C LEU A 33 11.49 -13.83 -16.48
N ASN A 34 10.69 -12.82 -16.15
CA ASN A 34 10.66 -11.56 -16.90
C ASN A 34 11.92 -10.73 -16.69
N VAL A 35 12.57 -10.77 -15.53
CA VAL A 35 13.91 -10.20 -15.31
C VAL A 35 14.94 -10.88 -16.21
N THR A 36 14.93 -12.22 -16.26
CA THR A 36 15.83 -12.98 -17.15
C THR A 36 15.59 -12.63 -18.61
N ARG A 37 14.34 -12.48 -19.04
CA ARG A 37 13.99 -12.07 -20.41
C ARG A 37 14.50 -10.67 -20.73
N ALA A 38 14.30 -9.70 -19.83
CA ALA A 38 14.81 -8.33 -20.02
C ALA A 38 16.34 -8.29 -20.15
N ALA A 39 17.06 -9.07 -19.32
CA ALA A 39 18.52 -9.20 -19.41
C ALA A 39 19.00 -9.82 -20.76
N ASN A 40 18.10 -10.50 -21.48
CA ASN A 40 18.36 -11.10 -22.80
C ASN A 40 17.66 -10.36 -23.96
N ASN A 41 17.26 -9.10 -23.76
CA ASN A 41 16.58 -8.24 -24.75
C ASN A 41 15.28 -8.86 -25.33
N LYS A 42 14.54 -9.60 -24.50
CA LYS A 42 13.24 -10.16 -24.87
C LYS A 42 12.10 -9.35 -24.23
N LEU A 43 10.99 -9.23 -24.96
CA LEU A 43 9.79 -8.60 -24.41
C LEU A 43 9.25 -9.40 -23.21
N PRO A 44 8.66 -8.74 -22.20
CA PRO A 44 8.07 -9.44 -21.07
C PRO A 44 6.91 -10.32 -21.51
N LEU A 45 6.74 -11.43 -20.80
CA LEU A 45 5.56 -12.29 -20.92
C LEU A 45 4.41 -11.67 -20.13
N VAL A 46 3.19 -11.83 -20.62
CA VAL A 46 1.95 -11.47 -19.92
C VAL A 46 1.42 -12.71 -19.20
N ARG A 47 1.00 -12.55 -17.96
CA ARG A 47 0.40 -13.65 -17.19
C ARG A 47 -0.97 -14.01 -17.77
N ASP A 48 -1.24 -15.30 -17.92
CA ASP A 48 -2.47 -15.83 -18.50
C ASP A 48 -3.12 -16.80 -17.50
N ALA A 49 -4.31 -16.46 -17.01
CA ALA A 49 -5.01 -17.21 -15.97
C ALA A 49 -5.37 -18.65 -16.41
N GLY A 50 -5.63 -18.88 -17.70
CA GLY A 50 -5.87 -20.22 -18.24
C GLY A 50 -4.60 -21.07 -18.20
N LEU A 51 -3.45 -20.45 -18.53
CA LEU A 51 -2.15 -21.11 -18.43
C LEU A 51 -1.72 -21.32 -16.97
N ASP A 52 -2.06 -20.39 -16.05
CA ASP A 52 -1.81 -20.56 -14.60
C ASP A 52 -2.53 -21.81 -14.09
N GLN A 53 -3.84 -21.92 -14.35
CA GLN A 53 -4.62 -23.09 -13.92
C GLN A 53 -4.05 -24.37 -14.48
N LEU A 54 -3.67 -24.37 -15.76
CA LEU A 54 -3.03 -25.51 -16.40
C LEU A 54 -1.72 -25.88 -15.71
N ALA A 55 -0.90 -24.90 -15.31
CA ALA A 55 0.36 -25.10 -14.63
C ALA A 55 0.18 -25.65 -13.20
N VAL A 56 -0.77 -25.10 -12.43
CA VAL A 56 -1.10 -25.57 -11.07
C VAL A 56 -1.57 -27.03 -11.09
N ASP A 57 -2.45 -27.38 -12.03
CA ASP A 57 -2.97 -28.76 -12.17
C ASP A 57 -1.84 -29.75 -12.43
N TRP A 58 -0.83 -29.37 -13.24
CA TRP A 58 0.30 -30.24 -13.53
C TRP A 58 1.27 -30.35 -12.36
N SER A 59 1.57 -29.27 -11.68
CA SER A 59 2.36 -29.27 -10.44
C SER A 59 1.71 -30.14 -9.35
N GLY A 60 0.39 -30.07 -9.23
CA GLY A 60 -0.40 -30.94 -8.34
C GLY A 60 -0.28 -32.41 -8.72
N LYS A 61 -0.34 -32.75 -10.01
CA LYS A 61 -0.17 -34.11 -10.50
C LYS A 61 1.23 -34.64 -10.22
N MET A 62 2.28 -33.85 -10.45
CA MET A 62 3.65 -34.26 -10.15
C MET A 62 3.84 -34.55 -8.65
N SER A 63 3.31 -33.69 -7.79
CA SER A 63 3.39 -33.89 -6.34
C SER A 63 2.65 -35.15 -5.88
N ALA A 64 1.51 -35.49 -6.49
CA ALA A 64 0.74 -36.68 -6.18
C ALA A 64 1.45 -37.97 -6.64
N VAL A 65 2.13 -37.92 -7.79
CA VAL A 65 2.97 -39.05 -8.26
C VAL A 65 4.15 -39.27 -7.32
N PHE A 66 4.74 -38.24 -6.76
CA PHE A 66 5.81 -38.36 -5.78
C PHE A 66 5.34 -39.06 -4.49
N ASP A 67 4.14 -38.81 -4.02
CA ASP A 67 3.58 -39.50 -2.84
C ASP A 67 3.58 -41.04 -3.01
N ILE A 68 3.41 -41.49 -4.23
CA ILE A 68 3.35 -42.93 -4.56
C ILE A 68 4.73 -43.50 -4.84
N THR A 69 5.54 -42.80 -5.64
CA THR A 69 6.80 -43.32 -6.16
C THR A 69 8.01 -43.00 -5.30
N GLN A 70 7.95 -41.92 -4.49
CA GLN A 70 9.07 -41.35 -3.72
C GLN A 70 10.33 -41.13 -4.57
N THR A 71 10.15 -40.97 -5.89
CA THR A 71 11.26 -40.92 -6.86
C THR A 71 11.20 -39.62 -7.65
N VAL A 72 12.32 -38.89 -7.62
CA VAL A 72 12.58 -37.72 -8.47
C VAL A 72 13.80 -38.06 -9.31
N ILE A 73 13.58 -38.48 -10.55
CA ILE A 73 14.63 -38.68 -11.55
C ILE A 73 14.42 -37.61 -12.61
N ASN A 74 15.48 -36.94 -13.08
CA ASN A 74 15.39 -36.08 -14.25
C ASN A 74 14.87 -36.92 -15.43
N ALA A 75 13.60 -36.72 -15.78
CA ALA A 75 13.00 -37.45 -16.88
C ALA A 75 13.42 -36.79 -18.20
N THR A 76 14.34 -37.44 -18.90
CA THR A 76 14.65 -37.12 -20.29
C THR A 76 13.56 -37.62 -21.25
N ASP A 77 12.55 -38.31 -20.73
CA ASP A 77 11.49 -38.94 -21.51
C ASP A 77 10.14 -38.20 -21.28
N PRO A 78 9.67 -37.41 -22.25
CA PRO A 78 8.39 -36.71 -22.14
C PRO A 78 7.24 -37.70 -21.97
N GLY A 79 6.47 -37.56 -20.90
CA GLY A 79 5.20 -38.26 -20.70
C GLY A 79 5.22 -39.48 -19.79
N ASN A 80 6.36 -39.93 -19.25
CA ASN A 80 6.37 -41.10 -18.36
C ASN A 80 6.35 -40.71 -16.85
N CYS A 81 5.23 -40.14 -16.38
CA CYS A 81 5.00 -39.86 -14.98
C CYS A 81 4.77 -41.09 -14.10
N THR A 82 4.91 -42.33 -14.65
CA THR A 82 4.72 -43.56 -13.86
C THR A 82 6.01 -44.00 -13.15
N LYS A 83 7.17 -43.52 -13.59
CA LYS A 83 8.47 -43.87 -12.99
C LYS A 83 9.15 -42.73 -12.27
N SER A 84 8.76 -41.48 -12.53
CA SER A 84 9.31 -40.29 -11.91
C SER A 84 8.20 -39.26 -11.69
N ALA A 85 8.24 -38.59 -10.57
CA ALA A 85 7.32 -37.48 -10.28
C ALA A 85 7.64 -36.24 -11.12
N LEU A 86 8.90 -36.00 -11.47
CA LEU A 86 9.30 -34.89 -12.34
C LEU A 86 9.17 -35.34 -13.81
N CYS A 87 8.12 -34.90 -14.47
CA CYS A 87 7.80 -35.28 -15.85
C CYS A 87 7.07 -34.17 -16.59
N HIS A 88 7.30 -34.08 -17.90
CA HIS A 88 6.56 -33.17 -18.77
C HIS A 88 5.15 -33.68 -19.07
N ARG A 89 4.23 -32.75 -19.31
CA ARG A 89 2.88 -33.06 -19.78
C ARG A 89 2.93 -33.63 -21.19
N PRO A 90 2.35 -34.80 -21.43
CA PRO A 90 2.23 -35.31 -22.79
C PRO A 90 1.22 -34.46 -23.57
N ASN A 91 1.50 -34.25 -24.88
CA ASN A 91 0.60 -33.54 -25.79
C ASN A 91 0.16 -32.15 -25.29
N LEU A 92 1.11 -31.33 -24.86
CA LEU A 92 0.84 -29.99 -24.33
C LEU A 92 -0.15 -29.17 -25.20
N GLY A 93 -0.04 -29.33 -26.55
CA GLY A 93 -0.92 -28.63 -27.49
C GLY A 93 -2.41 -28.89 -27.30
N ASP A 94 -2.80 -30.10 -26.87
CA ASP A 94 -4.19 -30.46 -26.62
C ASP A 94 -4.77 -29.67 -25.44
N PHE A 95 -3.91 -29.20 -24.55
CA PHE A 95 -4.28 -28.39 -23.36
C PHE A 95 -4.18 -26.88 -23.63
N LEU A 96 -3.36 -26.43 -24.58
CA LEU A 96 -3.27 -25.03 -24.98
C LEU A 96 -4.45 -24.61 -25.86
N SER A 97 -4.91 -25.52 -26.75
CA SER A 97 -6.00 -25.23 -27.70
C SER A 97 -7.33 -24.79 -27.03
N PRO A 98 -7.76 -25.34 -25.89
CA PRO A 98 -8.93 -24.85 -25.17
C PRO A 98 -8.76 -23.45 -24.55
N ILE A 99 -7.52 -23.02 -24.25
CA ILE A 99 -7.22 -21.70 -23.69
C ILE A 99 -7.25 -20.65 -24.80
N ASP A 100 -6.59 -20.93 -25.92
CA ASP A 100 -6.62 -20.09 -27.12
C ASP A 100 -6.41 -20.96 -28.36
N SER A 101 -7.43 -21.11 -29.20
CA SER A 101 -7.35 -21.94 -30.41
C SER A 101 -6.42 -21.38 -31.50
N ALA A 102 -6.02 -20.10 -31.37
CA ALA A 102 -5.13 -19.42 -32.32
C ALA A 102 -3.67 -19.36 -31.84
N TRP A 103 -3.32 -20.15 -30.83
CA TRP A 103 -1.92 -20.27 -30.41
C TRP A 103 -1.06 -20.89 -31.52
N THR A 104 0.22 -20.50 -31.60
CA THR A 104 1.14 -20.93 -32.64
C THR A 104 2.39 -21.65 -32.13
N LYS A 105 2.74 -21.43 -30.86
CA LYS A 105 3.89 -22.05 -30.20
C LYS A 105 3.61 -22.25 -28.72
N GLY A 106 3.95 -23.39 -28.17
CA GLY A 106 3.85 -23.74 -26.76
C GLY A 106 5.16 -24.27 -26.21
N GLY A 107 5.40 -24.11 -24.94
CA GLY A 107 6.54 -24.63 -24.20
C GLY A 107 6.18 -24.92 -22.76
N GLU A 108 6.90 -25.84 -22.14
CA GLU A 108 6.71 -26.19 -20.73
C GLU A 108 8.06 -26.37 -20.05
N ASN A 109 8.22 -25.78 -18.87
CA ASN A 109 9.30 -26.09 -17.93
C ASN A 109 8.69 -26.70 -16.67
N VAL A 110 9.30 -27.74 -16.14
CA VAL A 110 8.91 -28.38 -14.89
C VAL A 110 10.10 -28.52 -13.96
N GLY A 111 9.87 -28.36 -12.66
CA GLY A 111 10.93 -28.44 -11.67
C GLY A 111 10.43 -28.77 -10.27
N THR A 112 11.34 -29.22 -9.40
CA THR A 112 11.09 -29.40 -7.98
C THR A 112 12.33 -29.11 -7.15
N GLY A 113 12.16 -28.39 -6.05
CA GLY A 113 13.26 -27.98 -5.17
C GLY A 113 12.78 -27.34 -3.88
N GLY A 114 13.71 -26.91 -3.03
CA GLY A 114 13.40 -26.38 -1.71
C GLY A 114 13.09 -24.87 -1.70
N THR A 115 13.53 -24.10 -2.70
CA THR A 115 13.36 -22.64 -2.73
C THR A 115 13.11 -22.15 -4.15
N VAL A 116 12.43 -20.99 -4.29
CA VAL A 116 12.19 -20.32 -5.57
C VAL A 116 13.50 -19.92 -6.24
N SER A 117 14.40 -19.26 -5.51
CA SER A 117 15.70 -18.83 -6.05
C SER A 117 16.52 -20.00 -6.57
N GLY A 118 16.68 -21.08 -5.79
CA GLY A 118 17.46 -22.25 -6.22
C GLY A 118 16.86 -22.95 -7.44
N LEU A 119 15.54 -23.00 -7.58
CA LEU A 119 14.86 -23.53 -8.75
C LEU A 119 15.01 -22.60 -9.96
N ASN A 120 14.89 -21.31 -9.77
CA ASN A 120 15.11 -20.34 -10.85
C ASN A 120 16.54 -20.43 -11.40
N ASP A 121 17.54 -20.52 -10.52
CA ASP A 121 18.94 -20.69 -10.92
C ASP A 121 19.15 -22.01 -11.71
N ALA A 122 18.49 -23.09 -11.28
CA ALA A 122 18.53 -24.37 -11.98
C ALA A 122 17.86 -24.31 -13.36
N PHE A 123 16.74 -23.57 -13.50
CA PHE A 123 16.09 -23.34 -14.79
C PHE A 123 16.97 -22.52 -15.74
N ILE A 124 17.66 -21.49 -15.22
CA ILE A 124 18.56 -20.65 -16.00
C ILE A 124 19.83 -21.43 -16.42
N ALA A 125 20.36 -22.28 -15.55
CA ALA A 125 21.53 -23.11 -15.84
C ALA A 125 21.25 -24.26 -16.82
N SER A 126 20.00 -24.65 -17.00
CA SER A 126 19.58 -25.71 -17.92
C SER A 126 19.29 -25.13 -19.30
N ILE A 127 20.04 -25.59 -20.33
CA ILE A 127 19.95 -25.02 -21.67
C ILE A 127 18.52 -25.07 -22.24
N HIS A 128 17.82 -26.20 -22.08
CA HIS A 128 16.47 -26.39 -22.63
C HIS A 128 15.42 -25.56 -21.88
N HIS A 129 15.55 -25.44 -20.55
CA HIS A 129 14.65 -24.59 -19.78
C HIS A 129 14.90 -23.11 -20.08
N PHE A 130 16.16 -22.71 -20.22
CA PHE A 130 16.53 -21.34 -20.57
C PHE A 130 16.04 -20.95 -21.97
N GLU A 131 16.13 -21.86 -22.97
CA GLU A 131 15.61 -21.64 -24.32
C GLU A 131 14.09 -21.35 -24.29
N ASN A 132 13.33 -21.99 -23.43
CA ASN A 132 11.92 -21.67 -23.23
C ASN A 132 11.76 -20.28 -22.58
N ILE A 133 12.55 -19.97 -21.53
CA ILE A 133 12.45 -18.68 -20.83
C ILE A 133 12.70 -17.50 -21.79
N VAL A 134 13.70 -17.58 -22.66
CA VAL A 134 14.05 -16.52 -23.63
C VAL A 134 13.43 -16.71 -25.01
N GLY A 135 12.60 -17.74 -25.16
CA GLY A 135 11.92 -18.07 -26.41
C GLY A 135 10.91 -17.01 -26.86
N ASP A 136 10.49 -17.12 -28.12
CA ASP A 136 9.49 -16.21 -28.69
C ASP A 136 8.10 -16.67 -28.23
N TYR A 137 7.71 -16.16 -27.06
CA TYR A 137 6.42 -16.31 -26.42
C TYR A 137 5.93 -14.94 -25.95
N ASN A 138 4.63 -14.78 -25.78
CA ASN A 138 4.02 -13.54 -25.26
C ASN A 138 3.14 -13.77 -24.02
N ARG A 139 2.85 -15.03 -23.65
CA ARG A 139 2.06 -15.38 -22.46
C ARG A 139 2.77 -16.44 -21.64
N LEU A 140 2.50 -16.43 -20.33
CA LEU A 140 3.05 -17.38 -19.36
C LEU A 140 2.00 -17.72 -18.30
N GLY A 141 1.86 -18.99 -17.99
CA GLY A 141 1.25 -19.49 -16.77
C GLY A 141 2.29 -20.08 -15.85
N VAL A 142 2.16 -19.78 -14.57
CA VAL A 142 3.01 -20.30 -13.50
C VAL A 142 2.14 -21.04 -12.50
N GLY A 143 2.48 -22.29 -12.21
CA GLY A 143 1.79 -23.09 -11.20
C GLY A 143 2.77 -23.70 -10.21
N VAL A 144 2.51 -23.48 -8.93
CA VAL A 144 3.33 -23.98 -7.82
C VAL A 144 2.47 -24.77 -6.84
N VAL A 145 2.96 -25.91 -6.40
CA VAL A 145 2.41 -26.69 -5.28
C VAL A 145 3.51 -26.93 -4.26
N ALA A 146 3.30 -26.49 -3.03
CA ALA A 146 4.20 -26.75 -1.91
C ALA A 146 3.74 -28.01 -1.18
N LYS A 147 4.56 -29.05 -1.20
CA LYS A 147 4.26 -30.32 -0.56
C LYS A 147 5.53 -31.10 -0.23
N ASN A 148 5.55 -31.78 0.92
CA ASN A 148 6.69 -32.57 1.41
C ASN A 148 8.01 -31.76 1.45
N ASP A 149 7.95 -30.56 2.02
CA ASP A 149 9.06 -29.61 2.19
C ASP A 149 9.76 -29.23 0.88
N ARG A 150 9.02 -29.25 -0.24
CA ARG A 150 9.52 -28.82 -1.55
C ARG A 150 8.43 -28.18 -2.41
N LEU A 151 8.88 -27.42 -3.36
CA LEU A 151 8.06 -26.84 -4.42
C LEU A 151 8.01 -27.78 -5.61
N TRP A 152 6.84 -27.93 -6.20
CA TRP A 152 6.58 -28.53 -7.51
C TRP A 152 6.13 -27.40 -8.42
N VAL A 153 6.85 -27.20 -9.51
CA VAL A 153 6.70 -26.00 -10.34
C VAL A 153 6.51 -26.38 -11.80
N THR A 154 5.56 -25.71 -12.45
CA THR A 154 5.32 -25.79 -13.89
C THR A 154 5.23 -24.39 -14.47
N PHE A 155 5.91 -24.14 -15.60
CA PHE A 155 5.73 -22.96 -16.42
C PHE A 155 5.17 -23.40 -17.77
N ASN A 156 4.02 -22.83 -18.16
CA ASN A 156 3.45 -23.02 -19.48
C ASN A 156 3.61 -21.74 -20.30
N PHE A 157 4.40 -21.80 -21.36
CA PHE A 157 4.63 -20.70 -22.29
C PHE A 157 3.71 -20.82 -23.50
N MET A 158 3.20 -19.68 -24.01
CA MET A 158 2.38 -19.65 -25.22
C MET A 158 2.75 -18.43 -26.07
N LEU A 159 2.80 -18.65 -27.40
CA LEU A 159 2.72 -17.59 -28.40
C LEU A 159 1.33 -17.66 -29.04
N GLY A 160 0.55 -16.62 -28.87
CA GLY A 160 -0.80 -16.50 -29.41
C GLY A 160 -1.16 -15.04 -29.66
N PRO A 161 -2.38 -14.76 -30.13
CA PRO A 161 -2.90 -13.40 -30.19
C PRO A 161 -2.76 -12.68 -28.85
N PRO A 162 -2.55 -11.35 -28.81
CA PRO A 162 -2.60 -10.60 -27.56
C PRO A 162 -3.89 -10.93 -26.80
N LEU A 163 -3.80 -11.06 -25.48
CA LEU A 163 -5.02 -11.19 -24.66
C LEU A 163 -5.95 -10.04 -25.01
N LYS A 164 -7.18 -10.35 -25.41
CA LYS A 164 -8.16 -9.30 -25.72
C LYS A 164 -8.39 -8.48 -24.46
N GLU A 165 -8.07 -7.20 -24.50
CA GLU A 165 -8.63 -6.26 -23.54
C GLU A 165 -10.15 -6.43 -23.57
N SER A 166 -10.76 -6.69 -22.41
CA SER A 166 -12.21 -6.78 -22.30
C SER A 166 -12.79 -5.43 -22.71
N THR A 167 -13.51 -5.39 -23.84
CA THR A 167 -14.20 -4.19 -24.35
C THR A 167 -15.14 -3.68 -23.25
N PRO A 168 -15.12 -2.38 -22.90
CA PRO A 168 -16.07 -1.82 -21.96
C PRO A 168 -17.51 -2.01 -22.51
N ALA A 169 -18.41 -2.48 -21.66
CA ALA A 169 -19.83 -2.57 -22.00
C ALA A 169 -20.40 -1.17 -22.30
N PRO A 170 -21.37 -1.03 -23.26
CA PRO A 170 -21.97 0.25 -23.59
C PRO A 170 -22.68 0.85 -22.37
N ALA A 171 -22.55 2.18 -22.22
CA ALA A 171 -23.12 2.95 -21.14
C ALA A 171 -24.64 2.71 -20.99
N PRO A 172 -25.17 2.48 -19.78
CA PRO A 172 -26.60 2.37 -19.57
C PRO A 172 -27.27 3.73 -19.63
N THR A 173 -28.44 3.73 -20.27
CA THR A 173 -29.40 4.85 -20.36
C THR A 173 -29.85 5.32 -18.97
N PRO A 174 -30.14 6.62 -18.76
CA PRO A 174 -30.48 7.14 -17.43
C PRO A 174 -31.83 6.62 -16.95
N VAL A 175 -31.87 6.06 -15.76
CA VAL A 175 -33.10 5.69 -15.04
C VAL A 175 -33.23 6.57 -13.80
N THR A 176 -34.46 7.03 -13.62
CA THR A 176 -34.98 7.98 -12.62
C THR A 176 -34.72 7.55 -11.17
N ALA A 177 -34.52 8.54 -10.32
CA ALA A 177 -34.23 8.46 -8.89
C ALA A 177 -35.10 7.48 -8.09
N GLY A 178 -34.43 6.67 -7.26
CA GLY A 178 -35.06 5.84 -6.23
C GLY A 178 -34.03 5.32 -5.25
N THR A 179 -34.15 5.73 -3.99
CA THR A 179 -33.64 5.16 -2.74
C THR A 179 -32.16 4.77 -2.63
N ALA A 180 -31.51 5.31 -1.61
CA ALA A 180 -30.14 5.05 -1.18
C ALA A 180 -29.80 3.55 -1.18
N THR A 181 -28.94 3.15 -2.09
CA THR A 181 -28.26 1.84 -2.07
C THR A 181 -26.93 1.96 -2.80
N SER A 182 -25.89 1.45 -2.14
CA SER A 182 -24.59 1.01 -2.66
C SER A 182 -23.77 1.99 -3.51
N VAL A 183 -22.54 2.17 -3.08
CA VAL A 183 -21.40 2.67 -3.87
C VAL A 183 -21.32 1.86 -5.18
N PRO A 184 -21.17 2.49 -6.35
CA PRO A 184 -21.03 1.77 -7.62
C PRO A 184 -19.81 0.86 -7.61
N ASP A 185 -19.95 -0.35 -8.14
CA ASP A 185 -18.90 -1.34 -8.32
C ASP A 185 -17.71 -0.74 -9.10
N ALA A 186 -16.51 -0.89 -8.54
CA ALA A 186 -15.27 -0.63 -9.26
C ALA A 186 -15.12 -1.65 -10.41
N PRO A 187 -14.66 -1.25 -11.60
CA PRO A 187 -14.45 -2.18 -12.69
C PRO A 187 -13.39 -3.21 -12.27
N LYS A 188 -13.70 -4.49 -12.43
CA LYS A 188 -12.78 -5.62 -12.25
C LYS A 188 -11.72 -5.63 -13.34
N GLY A 189 -10.64 -4.96 -13.12
CA GLY A 189 -9.43 -4.93 -13.94
C GLY A 189 -8.51 -3.95 -13.26
N LEU A 190 -7.43 -4.43 -12.63
CA LEU A 190 -6.48 -3.55 -11.96
C LEU A 190 -5.90 -2.60 -13.01
N PRO A 191 -6.12 -1.29 -12.91
CA PRO A 191 -5.54 -0.35 -13.84
C PRO A 191 -4.02 -0.37 -13.68
N VAL A 192 -3.31 -0.21 -14.80
CA VAL A 192 -1.88 0.12 -14.77
C VAL A 192 -1.76 1.42 -13.98
N LEU A 193 -1.05 1.40 -12.85
CA LEU A 193 -0.87 2.57 -12.00
C LEU A 193 -0.28 3.72 -12.83
N PRO A 194 -0.99 4.81 -13.08
CA PRO A 194 -0.37 6.03 -13.55
C PRO A 194 0.45 6.57 -12.37
N VAL A 195 1.72 6.23 -12.34
CA VAL A 195 2.66 6.69 -11.30
C VAL A 195 2.97 8.15 -11.61
N GLY A 196 2.68 9.04 -10.66
CA GLY A 196 3.15 10.43 -10.70
C GLY A 196 4.67 10.46 -10.73
N GLN A 197 5.24 11.59 -11.13
CA GLN A 197 6.69 11.75 -11.23
C GLN A 197 7.35 11.50 -9.87
N ALA A 198 8.42 10.69 -9.83
CA ALA A 198 9.25 10.47 -8.66
C ALA A 198 9.81 11.81 -8.15
N SER A 199 9.57 12.14 -6.92
CA SER A 199 9.78 13.48 -6.37
C SER A 199 10.35 13.45 -4.95
N TYR A 200 11.12 14.47 -4.63
CA TYR A 200 11.54 14.79 -3.28
C TYR A 200 10.41 15.48 -2.54
N PHE A 201 10.45 15.41 -1.23
CA PHE A 201 9.56 16.17 -0.36
C PHE A 201 10.25 17.43 0.18
N ARG A 202 9.58 18.57 0.07
CA ARG A 202 9.99 19.84 0.68
C ARG A 202 8.96 20.25 1.71
N SER A 203 9.29 20.04 3.00
CA SER A 203 8.44 20.46 4.11
C SER A 203 8.31 21.98 4.18
N THR A 204 7.16 22.44 4.63
CA THR A 204 6.87 23.86 4.91
C THR A 204 6.25 24.01 6.29
N SER A 205 6.26 25.21 6.85
CA SER A 205 5.31 25.51 7.93
C SER A 205 3.88 25.41 7.36
N PRO A 206 2.92 24.86 8.12
CA PRO A 206 1.55 24.75 7.66
C PRO A 206 0.98 26.09 7.17
N LEU A 207 0.38 26.10 5.98
CA LEU A 207 -0.21 27.29 5.36
C LEU A 207 -1.61 26.96 4.87
N ARG A 208 -2.61 27.74 5.27
CA ARG A 208 -3.99 27.56 4.81
C ARG A 208 -4.16 28.04 3.37
N LEU A 209 -4.42 27.11 2.46
CA LEU A 209 -4.68 27.39 1.04
C LEU A 209 -6.17 27.54 0.75
N VAL A 210 -7.02 26.81 1.47
CA VAL A 210 -8.47 26.84 1.30
C VAL A 210 -9.14 26.88 2.67
N ASP A 211 -10.10 27.78 2.84
CA ASP A 211 -11.11 27.77 3.89
C ASP A 211 -12.38 28.40 3.35
N THR A 212 -13.29 27.57 2.86
CA THR A 212 -14.53 28.03 2.20
C THR A 212 -15.52 28.68 3.16
N ARG A 213 -15.29 28.61 4.48
CA ARG A 213 -16.08 29.34 5.49
C ARG A 213 -15.78 30.83 5.49
N SER A 214 -14.50 31.17 5.26
CA SER A 214 -13.98 32.53 5.25
C SER A 214 -13.67 33.07 3.86
N GLY A 215 -13.97 32.30 2.79
CA GLY A 215 -13.72 32.69 1.41
C GLY A 215 -12.28 32.54 0.94
N ILE A 216 -11.38 31.93 1.72
CA ILE A 216 -10.02 31.64 1.30
C ILE A 216 -10.07 30.50 0.27
N GLY A 217 -9.49 30.74 -0.92
CA GLY A 217 -9.42 29.75 -2.00
C GLY A 217 -10.74 29.43 -2.70
N GLY A 218 -11.86 29.95 -2.21
CA GLY A 218 -13.19 29.76 -2.82
C GLY A 218 -14.34 30.19 -1.91
N PRO A 219 -15.44 30.70 -2.46
CA PRO A 219 -16.56 31.20 -1.68
C PRO A 219 -17.55 30.09 -1.29
N GLY A 220 -17.96 30.08 -0.02
CA GLY A 220 -19.09 29.29 0.48
C GLY A 220 -18.89 27.77 0.44
N PRO A 221 -19.90 27.01 0.88
CA PRO A 221 -19.82 25.56 0.95
C PRO A 221 -19.74 24.91 -0.43
N VAL A 222 -18.98 23.82 -0.53
CA VAL A 222 -18.92 22.96 -1.71
C VAL A 222 -20.23 22.17 -1.81
N GLY A 223 -20.84 22.13 -2.98
CA GLY A 223 -22.10 21.44 -3.22
C GLY A 223 -22.01 19.92 -3.11
N GLU A 224 -23.15 19.26 -2.98
CA GLU A 224 -23.24 17.79 -3.05
C GLU A 224 -22.84 17.28 -4.44
N LYS A 225 -22.10 16.17 -4.50
CA LYS A 225 -21.65 15.51 -5.74
C LYS A 225 -20.96 16.46 -6.71
N THR A 226 -20.17 17.39 -6.18
CA THR A 226 -19.42 18.36 -6.96
C THR A 226 -17.92 18.19 -6.78
N VAL A 227 -17.17 18.72 -7.74
CA VAL A 227 -15.71 18.79 -7.71
C VAL A 227 -15.30 20.23 -7.41
N PHE A 228 -14.52 20.41 -6.36
CA PHE A 228 -13.85 21.67 -6.04
C PHE A 228 -12.41 21.63 -6.56
N THR A 229 -11.99 22.68 -7.25
CA THR A 229 -10.64 22.77 -7.83
C THR A 229 -9.76 23.69 -6.98
N ILE A 230 -8.66 23.17 -6.46
CA ILE A 230 -7.61 23.96 -5.80
C ILE A 230 -6.58 24.32 -6.87
N SER A 231 -6.57 25.57 -7.31
CA SER A 231 -5.58 26.07 -8.28
C SER A 231 -4.30 26.51 -7.58
N LEU A 232 -3.17 25.95 -8.00
CA LEU A 232 -1.85 26.20 -7.43
C LEU A 232 -0.90 26.91 -8.41
N ALA A 233 -1.38 27.24 -9.62
CA ALA A 233 -0.56 27.87 -10.64
C ALA A 233 0.02 29.24 -10.19
N GLY A 234 -0.76 30.02 -9.45
CA GLY A 234 -0.39 31.32 -8.91
C GLY A 234 0.02 31.35 -7.44
N GLU A 235 0.20 30.18 -6.80
CA GLU A 235 0.55 30.12 -5.38
C GLU A 235 1.98 30.60 -5.12
N PRO A 236 2.20 31.70 -4.38
CA PRO A 236 3.53 32.29 -4.21
C PRO A 236 4.54 31.39 -3.51
N SER A 237 4.09 30.49 -2.63
CA SER A 237 4.96 29.54 -1.90
C SER A 237 5.35 28.32 -2.71
N ARG A 238 4.74 28.13 -3.91
CA ARG A 238 4.97 26.96 -4.74
C ARG A 238 6.35 27.01 -5.44
N PRO A 239 7.23 26.02 -5.21
CA PRO A 239 8.46 25.88 -5.98
C PRO A 239 8.17 25.72 -7.49
N ALA A 240 9.02 26.30 -8.35
CA ALA A 240 8.84 26.24 -9.79
C ALA A 240 8.86 24.82 -10.35
N ASP A 241 9.58 23.92 -9.68
CA ASP A 241 9.74 22.49 -10.00
C ASP A 241 8.78 21.58 -9.21
N ALA A 242 7.78 22.15 -8.53
CA ALA A 242 6.78 21.36 -7.82
C ALA A 242 5.88 20.60 -8.81
N VAL A 243 5.69 19.31 -8.55
CA VAL A 243 4.88 18.37 -9.34
C VAL A 243 3.71 17.79 -8.55
N GLY A 244 3.63 18.10 -7.26
CA GLY A 244 2.58 17.63 -6.37
C GLY A 244 2.66 18.31 -5.00
N ILE A 245 1.79 17.88 -4.11
CA ILE A 245 1.56 18.53 -2.82
C ILE A 245 1.12 17.50 -1.76
N ALA A 246 1.48 17.76 -0.51
CA ALA A 246 0.86 17.13 0.66
C ALA A 246 -0.06 18.14 1.35
N LEU A 247 -1.31 17.77 1.54
CA LEU A 247 -2.37 18.60 2.13
C LEU A 247 -3.00 17.91 3.33
N ASN A 248 -3.19 18.61 4.43
CA ASN A 248 -4.17 18.22 5.42
C ASN A 248 -5.53 18.78 4.96
N VAL A 249 -6.40 17.91 4.50
CA VAL A 249 -7.73 18.27 3.99
C VAL A 249 -8.75 17.99 5.08
N THR A 250 -9.65 18.93 5.33
CA THR A 250 -10.70 18.78 6.35
C THR A 250 -12.09 18.96 5.74
N ALA A 251 -12.94 17.96 5.88
CA ALA A 251 -14.39 18.09 5.69
C ALA A 251 -14.97 18.78 6.90
N VAL A 252 -15.70 19.90 6.74
CA VAL A 252 -16.23 20.69 7.84
C VAL A 252 -17.74 20.83 7.77
N GLY A 253 -18.42 20.40 8.81
CA GLY A 253 -19.87 20.51 8.97
C GLY A 253 -20.65 19.91 7.79
N PRO A 254 -20.39 18.67 7.36
CA PRO A 254 -21.12 18.05 6.25
C PRO A 254 -22.61 17.94 6.57
N ALA A 255 -23.45 18.17 5.55
CA ALA A 255 -24.91 18.12 5.67
C ALA A 255 -25.47 16.70 5.77
N ALA A 256 -24.71 15.71 5.30
CA ALA A 256 -25.06 14.28 5.32
C ALA A 256 -23.81 13.44 5.50
N ALA A 257 -23.95 12.17 5.85
CA ALA A 257 -22.85 11.21 5.82
C ALA A 257 -22.32 11.05 4.40
N GLY A 258 -21.00 10.91 4.26
CA GLY A 258 -20.38 10.83 2.94
C GLY A 258 -18.87 10.74 2.98
N TYR A 259 -18.25 11.14 1.86
CA TYR A 259 -16.80 11.06 1.68
C TYR A 259 -16.26 12.18 0.78
N LEU A 260 -14.95 12.43 0.91
CA LEU A 260 -14.14 13.23 -0.01
C LEU A 260 -13.13 12.34 -0.74
N THR A 261 -12.89 12.67 -2.02
CA THR A 261 -11.79 12.11 -2.81
C THR A 261 -10.92 13.24 -3.34
N VAL A 262 -9.62 13.19 -3.03
CA VAL A 262 -8.61 14.15 -3.49
C VAL A 262 -7.76 13.48 -4.58
N TYR A 263 -7.65 14.12 -5.74
CA TYR A 263 -6.98 13.51 -6.90
C TYR A 263 -6.42 14.57 -7.85
N PRO A 264 -5.47 14.19 -8.76
CA PRO A 264 -5.01 15.09 -9.81
C PRO A 264 -6.15 15.50 -10.73
N CYS A 265 -6.38 16.80 -10.94
CA CYS A 265 -7.46 17.24 -11.83
C CYS A 265 -7.31 16.65 -13.24
N SER A 266 -8.37 16.06 -13.75
CA SER A 266 -8.47 15.47 -15.09
C SER A 266 -9.84 15.74 -15.69
N ASP A 267 -10.04 15.40 -16.96
CA ASP A 267 -11.37 15.48 -17.60
C ASP A 267 -12.23 14.25 -17.30
N GLY A 268 -11.67 13.26 -16.58
CA GLY A 268 -12.36 12.02 -16.21
C GLY A 268 -13.21 12.17 -14.94
N ALA A 269 -13.98 11.14 -14.65
CA ALA A 269 -14.71 11.02 -13.40
C ALA A 269 -13.75 10.94 -12.20
N PRO A 270 -14.18 11.35 -10.99
CA PRO A 270 -13.41 11.13 -9.76
C PRO A 270 -13.08 9.64 -9.57
N PRO A 271 -11.89 9.31 -9.03
CA PRO A 271 -11.54 7.92 -8.72
C PRO A 271 -12.50 7.28 -7.71
N VAL A 272 -12.70 5.97 -7.82
CA VAL A 272 -13.48 5.17 -6.85
C VAL A 272 -12.60 4.88 -5.64
N ALA A 273 -12.36 5.90 -4.82
CA ALA A 273 -11.58 5.84 -3.59
C ALA A 273 -12.07 6.95 -2.66
N SER A 274 -11.81 6.84 -1.36
CA SER A 274 -12.10 7.91 -0.41
C SER A 274 -10.85 8.25 0.40
N ASN A 275 -10.57 9.55 0.54
CA ASN A 275 -9.54 10.02 1.45
C ASN A 275 -10.10 10.32 2.83
N ILE A 276 -11.33 10.81 2.90
CA ILE A 276 -12.01 11.20 4.14
C ILE A 276 -13.42 10.63 4.11
N ASN A 277 -13.83 9.99 5.21
CA ASN A 277 -15.21 9.58 5.46
C ASN A 277 -15.75 10.38 6.65
N PHE A 278 -16.98 10.85 6.57
CA PHE A 278 -17.56 11.74 7.56
C PHE A 278 -19.05 11.48 7.82
N ASN A 279 -19.52 11.80 9.02
CA ASN A 279 -20.94 11.88 9.37
C ASN A 279 -21.42 13.34 9.35
N PRO A 280 -22.73 13.59 9.45
CA PRO A 280 -23.26 14.94 9.52
C PRO A 280 -22.63 15.73 10.67
N ALA A 281 -22.33 16.99 10.42
CA ALA A 281 -21.78 17.96 11.36
C ALA A 281 -20.36 17.66 11.90
N ASP A 282 -19.71 16.57 11.51
CA ASP A 282 -18.33 16.27 11.90
C ASP A 282 -17.32 17.24 11.25
N ASN A 283 -16.16 17.36 11.88
CA ASN A 283 -14.99 18.03 11.30
C ASN A 283 -13.86 17.00 11.18
N VAL A 284 -13.72 16.39 10.00
CA VAL A 284 -12.82 15.24 9.80
C VAL A 284 -11.64 15.64 8.93
N PRO A 285 -10.41 15.68 9.46
CA PRO A 285 -9.20 15.89 8.69
C PRO A 285 -8.61 14.57 8.21
N ASN A 286 -7.85 14.62 7.12
CA ASN A 286 -6.87 13.58 6.74
C ASN A 286 -5.73 14.19 5.93
N LEU A 287 -4.53 13.65 6.10
CA LEU A 287 -3.39 13.98 5.26
C LEU A 287 -3.53 13.27 3.91
N VAL A 288 -3.30 14.00 2.83
CA VAL A 288 -3.34 13.48 1.47
C VAL A 288 -2.08 13.91 0.73
N THR A 289 -1.48 12.98 -0.02
CA THR A 289 -0.38 13.27 -0.93
C THR A 289 -0.86 13.07 -2.36
N VAL A 290 -0.75 14.11 -3.20
CA VAL A 290 -1.36 14.11 -4.53
C VAL A 290 -0.47 14.82 -5.55
N ALA A 291 -0.35 14.25 -6.78
CA ALA A 291 0.28 14.90 -7.91
C ALA A 291 -0.57 16.06 -8.44
N PHE A 292 0.05 17.02 -9.11
CA PHE A 292 -0.73 18.02 -9.84
C PHE A 292 -1.37 17.40 -11.08
N GLY A 293 -2.62 17.78 -11.31
CA GLY A 293 -3.33 17.53 -12.54
C GLY A 293 -3.23 18.69 -13.52
N LYS A 294 -4.21 18.80 -14.39
CA LYS A 294 -4.32 19.90 -15.40
C LYS A 294 -4.19 21.27 -14.74
N ASN A 295 -3.48 22.17 -15.40
CA ASN A 295 -3.29 23.56 -14.98
C ASN A 295 -2.68 23.71 -13.57
N THR A 296 -1.84 22.77 -13.15
CA THR A 296 -1.21 22.78 -11.81
C THR A 296 -2.28 22.86 -10.72
N SER A 297 -3.23 21.95 -10.75
CA SER A 297 -4.36 21.94 -9.82
C SER A 297 -4.61 20.57 -9.19
N VAL A 298 -5.30 20.58 -8.05
CA VAL A 298 -5.79 19.41 -7.32
C VAL A 298 -7.30 19.50 -7.23
N CYS A 299 -7.98 18.41 -7.52
CA CYS A 299 -9.42 18.29 -7.46
C CYS A 299 -9.86 17.57 -6.19
N VAL A 300 -10.93 18.08 -5.58
CA VAL A 300 -11.58 17.49 -4.39
C VAL A 300 -13.03 17.23 -4.72
N TYR A 301 -13.40 15.97 -4.89
CA TYR A 301 -14.79 15.56 -5.02
C TYR A 301 -15.41 15.41 -3.64
N THR A 302 -16.66 15.84 -3.48
CA THR A 302 -17.45 15.57 -2.28
C THR A 302 -18.80 14.93 -2.63
N SER A 303 -19.16 13.89 -1.87
CA SER A 303 -20.46 13.22 -2.01
C SER A 303 -21.62 13.95 -1.31
N ALA A 304 -21.33 14.88 -0.39
CA ALA A 304 -22.30 15.66 0.35
C ALA A 304 -21.88 17.14 0.43
N LYS A 305 -22.85 18.05 0.64
CA LYS A 305 -22.58 19.47 0.85
C LYS A 305 -21.80 19.70 2.15
N LEU A 306 -20.69 20.45 2.11
CA LEU A 306 -19.82 20.74 3.24
C LEU A 306 -18.99 22.01 3.03
N HIS A 307 -18.34 22.50 4.08
CA HIS A 307 -17.20 23.40 3.92
C HIS A 307 -15.90 22.63 3.82
N LEU A 308 -14.96 23.15 3.03
CA LEU A 308 -13.65 22.55 2.79
C LEU A 308 -12.55 23.43 3.39
N ILE A 309 -11.63 22.77 4.11
CA ILE A 309 -10.35 23.35 4.49
C ILE A 309 -9.23 22.52 3.84
N ALA A 310 -8.17 23.19 3.36
CA ALA A 310 -6.95 22.54 2.92
C ALA A 310 -5.73 23.33 3.40
N ASP A 311 -4.94 22.69 4.24
CA ASP A 311 -3.71 23.23 4.81
C ASP A 311 -2.51 22.54 4.16
N LEU A 312 -1.57 23.32 3.62
CA LEU A 312 -0.33 22.82 3.01
C LEU A 312 0.57 22.24 4.11
N ALA A 313 1.05 21.00 3.89
CA ALA A 313 2.07 20.34 4.70
C ALA A 313 3.45 20.31 4.02
N GLY A 314 3.48 20.33 2.67
CA GLY A 314 4.72 20.35 1.89
C GLY A 314 4.50 20.19 0.41
N TRP A 315 5.58 20.36 -0.35
CA TRP A 315 5.62 20.26 -1.80
C TRP A 315 6.36 19.01 -2.25
N LEU A 316 5.93 18.42 -3.35
CA LEU A 316 6.66 17.38 -4.07
C LEU A 316 7.40 18.05 -5.22
N THR A 317 8.73 17.91 -5.26
CA THR A 317 9.61 18.62 -6.22
C THR A 317 10.51 17.64 -6.97
N THR A 318 10.80 17.94 -8.23
CA THR A 318 11.63 17.07 -9.08
C THR A 318 13.12 17.28 -8.91
N SER A 319 13.52 18.50 -8.54
CA SER A 319 14.93 18.83 -8.42
C SER A 319 15.44 18.68 -6.99
N ALA A 320 16.73 18.43 -6.89
CA ALA A 320 17.44 18.41 -5.62
C ALA A 320 17.84 19.83 -5.14
N SER A 321 17.37 20.90 -5.78
CA SER A 321 17.64 22.28 -5.37
C SER A 321 16.75 22.71 -4.20
N GLY A 322 17.24 23.58 -3.32
CA GLY A 322 16.47 24.16 -2.22
C GLY A 322 16.22 23.24 -1.01
N ALA A 323 17.14 22.31 -0.73
CA ALA A 323 17.11 21.37 0.39
C ALA A 323 15.88 20.43 0.43
N PRO A 324 15.54 19.75 -0.68
CA PRO A 324 14.50 18.73 -0.67
C PRO A 324 14.99 17.47 0.02
N SER A 325 14.05 16.66 0.47
CA SER A 325 14.34 15.47 1.25
C SER A 325 13.72 14.22 0.64
N SER A 326 14.42 13.10 0.78
CA SER A 326 13.90 11.77 0.50
C SER A 326 13.16 11.24 1.73
N MET A 327 12.11 10.44 1.52
CA MET A 327 11.32 9.84 2.58
C MET A 327 11.84 8.45 2.94
N THR A 328 11.95 8.17 4.23
CA THR A 328 12.18 6.83 4.76
C THR A 328 11.02 6.42 5.64
N THR A 329 10.34 5.34 5.28
CA THR A 329 9.33 4.71 6.14
C THR A 329 10.00 3.86 7.21
N SER A 330 9.47 3.90 8.42
CA SER A 330 9.96 3.12 9.57
C SER A 330 8.84 2.24 10.14
N ASN A 331 9.19 1.24 10.92
CA ASN A 331 8.20 0.60 11.77
C ASN A 331 7.67 1.64 12.76
N PRO A 332 6.37 1.64 13.07
CA PRO A 332 5.80 2.56 14.03
C PRO A 332 6.46 2.44 15.42
N VAL A 333 6.88 3.56 15.98
CA VAL A 333 7.47 3.62 17.33
C VAL A 333 6.73 4.67 18.15
N ARG A 334 6.29 4.29 19.37
CA ARG A 334 5.67 5.21 20.31
C ARG A 334 6.69 6.21 20.84
N LEU A 335 6.49 7.50 20.51
CA LEU A 335 7.34 8.61 20.93
C LEU A 335 6.81 9.27 22.21
N MET A 336 5.49 9.35 22.35
CA MET A 336 4.83 9.97 23.48
C MET A 336 3.49 9.28 23.76
N ASP A 337 3.18 9.12 25.04
CA ASP A 337 1.86 8.78 25.54
C ASP A 337 1.60 9.59 26.83
N SER A 338 0.91 10.71 26.70
CA SER A 338 0.69 11.63 27.83
C SER A 338 -0.27 11.08 28.89
N ARG A 339 -0.97 9.98 28.62
CA ARG A 339 -1.83 9.31 29.62
C ARG A 339 -1.03 8.80 30.80
N SER A 340 0.24 8.47 30.59
CA SER A 340 1.16 8.02 31.64
C SER A 340 1.46 9.11 32.69
N THR A 341 1.27 10.39 32.35
CA THR A 341 1.44 11.54 33.27
C THR A 341 0.19 11.84 34.10
N GLY A 342 -0.95 11.27 33.73
CA GLY A 342 -2.24 11.43 34.41
C GLY A 342 -2.96 12.77 34.21
N ALA A 343 -2.32 13.77 33.61
CA ALA A 343 -2.91 15.10 33.38
C ALA A 343 -3.07 15.37 31.88
N ARG A 344 -4.26 15.89 31.49
CA ARG A 344 -4.48 16.48 30.17
C ARG A 344 -3.69 17.77 30.02
N SER A 345 -3.22 18.08 28.82
CA SER A 345 -2.46 19.32 28.54
C SER A 345 -2.98 19.99 27.26
N THR A 346 -2.62 21.26 27.11
CA THR A 346 -2.82 22.02 25.86
C THR A 346 -1.51 22.24 25.09
N VAL A 347 -0.36 21.86 25.67
CA VAL A 347 0.96 22.04 25.04
C VAL A 347 1.78 20.77 25.21
N PHE A 348 2.38 20.31 24.12
CA PHE A 348 3.24 19.13 24.09
C PHE A 348 4.51 19.44 23.30
N THR A 349 5.63 18.87 23.72
CA THR A 349 6.90 18.89 22.99
C THR A 349 7.37 17.46 22.80
N VAL A 350 7.55 17.05 21.54
CA VAL A 350 8.03 15.72 21.17
C VAL A 350 9.50 15.79 20.82
N GLN A 351 10.35 15.06 21.56
CA GLN A 351 11.77 14.91 21.29
C GLN A 351 11.99 13.75 20.33
N LEU A 352 12.73 13.98 19.26
CA LEU A 352 12.94 13.02 18.18
C LEU A 352 14.40 12.56 18.04
N ALA A 353 15.34 13.21 18.74
CA ALA A 353 16.78 13.01 18.58
C ALA A 353 17.30 11.58 18.74
N SER A 354 16.58 10.72 19.49
CA SER A 354 16.93 9.30 19.64
C SER A 354 16.24 8.36 18.66
N GLN A 355 15.25 8.86 17.89
CA GLN A 355 14.35 8.05 17.07
C GLN A 355 14.49 8.32 15.58
N VAL A 356 15.04 9.47 15.20
CA VAL A 356 15.30 9.83 13.82
C VAL A 356 16.72 10.33 13.65
N PRO A 357 17.33 10.18 12.46
CA PRO A 357 18.69 10.68 12.20
C PRO A 357 18.82 12.18 12.46
N ALA A 358 19.99 12.61 12.93
CA ALA A 358 20.25 14.01 13.32
C ALA A 358 20.02 15.04 12.20
N LEU A 359 20.13 14.62 10.95
CA LEU A 359 19.92 15.49 9.78
C LEU A 359 18.48 15.46 9.23
N ALA A 360 17.55 14.77 9.90
CA ALA A 360 16.17 14.74 9.43
C ALA A 360 15.57 16.15 9.37
N THR A 361 14.92 16.47 8.26
CA THR A 361 14.32 17.79 7.99
C THR A 361 12.85 17.85 8.34
N ALA A 362 12.18 16.69 8.35
CA ALA A 362 10.78 16.54 8.72
C ALA A 362 10.52 15.11 9.23
N VAL A 363 9.39 14.92 9.87
CA VAL A 363 8.93 13.64 10.39
C VAL A 363 7.46 13.44 10.04
N GLY A 364 7.09 12.19 9.71
CA GLY A 364 5.71 11.75 9.60
C GLY A 364 5.28 11.10 10.92
N LEU A 365 4.25 11.67 11.53
CA LEU A 365 3.73 11.29 12.84
C LEU A 365 2.26 10.87 12.73
N ASN A 366 1.91 9.77 13.36
CA ASN A 366 0.50 9.50 13.67
C ASN A 366 0.18 10.17 15.01
N LEU A 367 -0.66 11.19 14.98
CA LEU A 367 -1.08 11.98 16.13
C LEU A 367 -2.45 11.48 16.56
N THR A 368 -2.57 10.95 17.77
CA THR A 368 -3.85 10.50 18.33
C THR A 368 -4.24 11.33 19.54
N VAL A 369 -5.27 12.15 19.38
CA VAL A 369 -5.94 12.80 20.52
C VAL A 369 -6.81 11.76 21.21
N THR A 370 -6.78 11.73 22.54
CA THR A 370 -7.64 10.82 23.32
C THR A 370 -8.15 11.51 24.58
N ASP A 371 -9.41 11.24 24.91
CA ASP A 371 -10.11 11.77 26.08
C ASP A 371 -9.98 13.30 26.22
N PRO A 372 -10.28 14.11 25.17
CA PRO A 372 -10.28 15.57 25.28
C PRO A 372 -11.40 16.08 26.21
N ALA A 373 -11.12 17.18 26.93
CA ALA A 373 -12.05 17.78 27.89
C ALA A 373 -13.29 18.40 27.23
N ASP A 374 -13.14 18.84 25.96
CA ASP A 374 -14.19 19.49 25.18
C ASP A 374 -13.86 19.36 23.68
N ASP A 375 -14.78 19.76 22.79
CA ASP A 375 -14.56 19.80 21.34
C ASP A 375 -13.43 20.76 20.98
N GLY A 376 -12.58 20.36 20.01
CA GLY A 376 -11.44 21.17 19.65
C GLY A 376 -10.56 20.60 18.57
N PHE A 377 -9.32 21.08 18.52
CA PHE A 377 -8.32 20.64 17.55
C PHE A 377 -6.90 20.71 18.12
N ILE A 378 -5.98 20.00 17.47
CA ILE A 378 -4.54 20.15 17.70
C ILE A 378 -3.84 20.66 16.43
N THR A 379 -2.74 21.39 16.66
CA THR A 379 -1.83 21.86 15.62
C THR A 379 -0.41 21.44 15.94
N ALA A 380 0.22 20.69 15.03
CA ALA A 380 1.62 20.30 15.11
C ALA A 380 2.48 21.20 14.21
N TYR A 381 3.61 21.67 14.71
CA TYR A 381 4.48 22.62 14.02
C TYR A 381 5.93 22.53 14.52
N PRO A 382 6.91 23.06 13.76
CA PRO A 382 8.31 23.09 14.20
C PRO A 382 8.46 23.93 15.46
N CYS A 383 9.05 23.39 16.54
CA CYS A 383 9.30 24.17 17.74
C CYS A 383 10.17 25.40 17.44
N GLY A 384 9.89 26.50 18.11
CA GLY A 384 10.55 27.79 17.87
C GLY A 384 9.92 28.66 16.77
N GLN A 385 8.90 28.14 16.08
CA GLN A 385 8.08 28.92 15.15
C GLN A 385 6.74 29.33 15.82
N PRO A 386 6.10 30.42 15.34
CA PRO A 386 4.74 30.75 15.77
C PRO A 386 3.76 29.61 15.45
N VAL A 387 2.72 29.49 16.29
CA VAL A 387 1.63 28.52 16.03
C VAL A 387 0.92 28.90 14.74
N PRO A 388 0.88 28.01 13.71
CA PRO A 388 0.24 28.32 12.45
C PRO A 388 -1.29 28.26 12.57
N VAL A 389 -1.98 28.96 11.65
CA VAL A 389 -3.43 28.84 11.48
C VAL A 389 -3.73 27.59 10.65
N ALA A 390 -3.68 26.44 11.29
CA ALA A 390 -3.93 25.12 10.69
C ALA A 390 -4.37 24.14 11.78
N SER A 391 -5.04 23.06 11.41
CA SER A 391 -5.34 21.95 12.32
C SER A 391 -4.88 20.62 11.72
N ASN A 392 -4.30 19.75 12.55
CA ASN A 392 -3.93 18.40 12.15
C ASN A 392 -4.97 17.36 12.58
N VAL A 393 -5.56 17.50 13.75
CA VAL A 393 -6.63 16.63 14.25
C VAL A 393 -7.74 17.51 14.80
N ASN A 394 -8.98 17.26 14.41
CA ASN A 394 -10.17 17.84 15.03
C ASN A 394 -10.88 16.74 15.82
N TYR A 395 -11.46 17.07 16.95
CA TYR A 395 -12.02 16.08 17.87
C TYR A 395 -13.23 16.60 18.63
N HIS A 396 -14.10 15.68 19.04
CA HIS A 396 -15.17 15.92 19.98
C HIS A 396 -14.77 15.47 21.38
N LYS A 397 -15.44 16.03 22.40
CA LYS A 397 -15.25 15.70 23.82
C LYS A 397 -15.23 14.18 24.04
N GLY A 398 -14.20 13.69 24.73
CA GLY A 398 -14.04 12.27 25.07
C GLY A 398 -13.71 11.34 23.89
N GLN A 399 -13.54 11.86 22.68
CA GLN A 399 -13.24 11.09 21.48
C GLN A 399 -11.77 10.61 21.46
N THR A 400 -11.51 9.51 20.78
CA THR A 400 -10.16 9.09 20.40
C THR A 400 -10.03 9.13 18.89
N VAL A 401 -9.22 10.06 18.36
CA VAL A 401 -9.10 10.36 16.93
C VAL A 401 -7.65 10.45 16.51
N PRO A 402 -7.20 9.65 15.56
CA PRO A 402 -5.88 9.74 14.94
C PRO A 402 -5.92 10.59 13.66
N ASN A 403 -4.79 11.16 13.29
CA ASN A 403 -4.48 11.61 11.94
C ASN A 403 -2.98 11.57 11.69
N MET A 404 -2.58 11.25 10.48
CA MET A 404 -1.21 11.37 10.01
C MET A 404 -0.87 12.84 9.77
N ALA A 405 0.28 13.28 10.25
CA ALA A 405 0.80 14.62 9.99
C ALA A 405 2.27 14.53 9.54
N VAL A 406 2.66 15.31 8.54
CA VAL A 406 4.07 15.57 8.21
C VAL A 406 4.44 16.93 8.75
N VAL A 407 5.44 16.96 9.62
CA VAL A 407 5.86 18.18 10.32
C VAL A 407 7.35 18.41 10.09
N ALA A 408 7.71 19.64 9.70
CA ALA A 408 9.11 20.04 9.60
C ALA A 408 9.77 20.01 10.98
N MET A 409 11.06 19.71 11.02
CA MET A 409 11.83 19.69 12.28
C MET A 409 12.05 21.10 12.80
N GLY A 410 11.78 21.28 14.09
CA GLY A 410 12.20 22.45 14.84
C GLY A 410 13.65 22.36 15.33
N ALA A 411 14.09 23.38 16.04
CA ALA A 411 15.39 23.39 16.69
C ALA A 411 15.55 22.16 17.61
N SER A 412 16.76 21.60 17.65
CA SER A 412 17.09 20.43 18.48
C SER A 412 16.25 19.18 18.19
N GLN A 413 15.80 19.01 16.95
CA GLN A 413 14.94 17.91 16.51
C GLN A 413 13.67 17.75 17.35
N THR A 414 12.94 18.83 17.48
CA THR A 414 11.69 18.85 18.26
C THR A 414 10.49 19.21 17.38
N VAL A 415 9.35 18.66 17.74
CA VAL A 415 8.03 19.04 17.22
C VAL A 415 7.17 19.53 18.37
N CYS A 416 6.58 20.70 18.21
CA CYS A 416 5.63 21.29 19.16
C CYS A 416 4.20 21.01 18.70
N ILE A 417 3.32 20.69 19.65
CA ILE A 417 1.91 20.44 19.40
C ILE A 417 1.11 21.25 20.40
N THR A 418 0.18 22.04 19.90
CA THR A 418 -0.78 22.78 20.75
C THR A 418 -2.18 22.23 20.54
N SER A 419 -2.95 22.24 21.61
CA SER A 419 -4.37 21.93 21.61
C SER A 419 -5.14 23.12 22.16
N ASP A 420 -6.29 23.45 21.59
CA ASP A 420 -7.15 24.51 22.10
C ASP A 420 -7.92 24.10 23.38
N LYS A 421 -8.05 22.81 23.62
CA LYS A 421 -8.65 22.24 24.85
C LYS A 421 -7.72 21.22 25.50
N PRO A 422 -7.74 21.08 26.84
CA PRO A 422 -6.96 20.06 27.53
C PRO A 422 -7.29 18.64 27.02
N THR A 423 -6.26 17.90 26.59
CA THR A 423 -6.40 16.52 26.05
C THR A 423 -5.24 15.65 26.47
N HIS A 424 -5.38 14.34 26.29
CA HIS A 424 -4.25 13.44 26.17
C HIS A 424 -3.82 13.32 24.71
N LEU A 425 -2.52 13.13 24.51
CA LEU A 425 -1.92 12.98 23.20
C LEU A 425 -1.03 11.74 23.17
N ILE A 426 -1.20 10.95 22.11
CA ILE A 426 -0.32 9.84 21.75
C ILE A 426 0.35 10.22 20.43
N VAL A 427 1.66 10.00 20.33
CA VAL A 427 2.44 10.29 19.13
C VAL A 427 3.26 9.05 18.77
N ASP A 428 3.01 8.53 17.56
CA ASP A 428 3.77 7.43 16.99
C ASP A 428 4.52 7.93 15.74
N SER A 429 5.80 7.56 15.58
CA SER A 429 6.54 7.83 14.34
C SER A 429 6.15 6.83 13.25
N ALA A 430 6.03 7.28 12.00
CA ALA A 430 5.76 6.44 10.84
C ALA A 430 6.81 6.60 9.73
N SER A 431 7.48 7.76 9.67
CA SER A 431 8.48 8.06 8.65
C SER A 431 9.32 9.26 9.05
N TYR A 432 10.45 9.44 8.38
CA TYR A 432 11.25 10.66 8.46
C TYR A 432 11.78 11.06 7.09
N PHE A 433 12.19 12.31 6.96
CA PHE A 433 12.66 12.89 5.71
C PHE A 433 14.12 13.35 5.86
N MET A 434 14.99 12.85 4.97
CA MET A 434 16.42 13.15 5.00
C MET A 434 16.80 14.04 3.82
N PRO A 435 17.65 15.07 4.01
CA PRO A 435 18.19 15.82 2.90
C PRO A 435 18.93 14.84 1.96
N LYS A 436 18.93 15.13 0.66
CA LYS A 436 19.64 14.30 -0.32
C LYS A 436 21.10 14.14 0.12
N PRO A 437 21.58 12.90 0.37
CA PRO A 437 22.97 12.68 0.72
C PRO A 437 23.84 13.02 -0.50
N GLN A 438 24.96 13.66 -0.28
CA GLN A 438 25.88 13.95 -1.35
C GLN A 438 26.66 12.73 -1.84
N ASN A 439 26.66 11.59 -1.09
CA ASN A 439 27.49 10.41 -1.46
C ASN A 439 27.15 9.08 -0.73
N THR A 440 25.91 8.75 -0.33
CA THR A 440 25.67 7.45 0.34
C THR A 440 24.43 6.71 -0.15
N ALA A 441 24.55 5.36 -0.20
CA ALA A 441 23.50 4.40 -0.51
C ALA A 441 22.36 4.29 0.54
N SER A 442 22.38 5.10 1.58
CA SER A 442 21.38 5.11 2.68
C SER A 442 20.33 6.20 2.55
N ALA A 443 20.17 6.73 1.39
CA ALA A 443 19.20 7.78 1.16
C ALA A 443 17.81 7.18 0.99
N GLY A 444 16.83 7.53 1.79
CA GLY A 444 15.42 7.18 1.64
C GLY A 444 14.92 7.10 0.18
N GLY A 445 13.64 7.15 -0.04
CA GLY A 445 13.08 7.04 -1.38
C GLY A 445 12.44 8.33 -1.87
N LEU A 446 12.20 8.39 -3.17
CA LEU A 446 11.39 9.39 -3.83
C LEU A 446 9.91 8.99 -3.75
N LEU A 447 9.07 9.98 -3.48
CA LEU A 447 7.62 9.84 -3.48
C LEU A 447 7.08 9.95 -4.90
N SER A 448 6.28 8.99 -5.31
CA SER A 448 5.50 9.04 -6.55
C SER A 448 4.02 8.89 -6.20
N PRO A 449 3.25 9.98 -6.13
CA PRO A 449 1.81 9.89 -5.94
C PRO A 449 1.16 9.11 -7.08
N VAL A 450 0.12 8.35 -6.78
CA VAL A 450 -0.70 7.65 -7.77
C VAL A 450 -2.11 8.24 -7.79
N VAL A 451 -2.86 8.03 -8.84
CA VAL A 451 -4.31 8.16 -8.77
C VAL A 451 -4.78 7.11 -7.76
N PRO A 452 -5.57 7.47 -6.74
CA PRO A 452 -5.96 6.53 -5.70
C PRO A 452 -6.55 5.24 -6.29
N ASP A 453 -6.01 4.09 -5.87
CA ASP A 453 -6.40 2.77 -6.36
C ASP A 453 -6.61 1.79 -5.19
N ARG A 454 -7.66 0.97 -5.28
CA ARG A 454 -8.10 0.11 -4.19
C ARG A 454 -7.35 -1.22 -4.18
N LEU A 455 -6.58 -1.47 -3.12
CA LEU A 455 -5.79 -2.69 -2.93
C LEU A 455 -6.52 -3.75 -2.09
N LEU A 456 -7.32 -3.29 -1.14
CA LEU A 456 -8.08 -4.14 -0.23
C LEU A 456 -9.49 -3.57 -0.06
N ASP A 457 -10.50 -4.41 -0.21
CA ASP A 457 -11.86 -4.15 0.24
C ASP A 457 -12.50 -5.46 0.71
N THR A 458 -12.57 -5.63 2.01
CA THR A 458 -13.08 -6.88 2.61
C THR A 458 -14.60 -7.06 2.45
N ARG A 459 -15.31 -6.06 1.93
CA ARG A 459 -16.75 -6.16 1.61
C ARG A 459 -16.97 -6.83 0.26
N GLU A 460 -16.02 -6.65 -0.67
CA GLU A 460 -16.12 -7.01 -2.09
C GLU A 460 -15.05 -8.00 -2.57
N SER A 461 -14.29 -8.59 -1.63
CA SER A 461 -13.21 -9.53 -1.94
C SER A 461 -12.04 -8.95 -2.75
N VAL A 462 -11.87 -7.63 -2.79
CA VAL A 462 -10.66 -7.02 -3.34
C VAL A 462 -9.50 -7.32 -2.41
N GLY A 463 -8.36 -7.74 -2.93
CA GLY A 463 -7.20 -8.18 -2.15
C GLY A 463 -7.36 -9.58 -1.51
N GLY A 464 -8.36 -10.36 -1.95
CA GLY A 464 -8.48 -11.78 -1.61
C GLY A 464 -9.19 -12.11 -0.29
N TRP A 465 -9.66 -11.10 0.48
CA TRP A 465 -10.41 -11.32 1.73
C TRP A 465 -11.88 -10.89 1.56
N LEU A 466 -12.81 -11.74 1.98
CA LEU A 466 -14.25 -11.44 2.00
C LEU A 466 -14.82 -11.55 3.41
N GLY A 467 -15.51 -10.50 3.85
CA GLY A 467 -16.15 -10.39 5.15
C GLY A 467 -15.37 -9.55 6.17
N LYS A 468 -16.02 -9.21 7.28
CA LYS A 468 -15.35 -8.49 8.38
C LYS A 468 -14.22 -9.33 8.96
N LEU A 469 -13.07 -8.71 9.23
CA LEU A 469 -12.06 -9.32 10.10
C LEU A 469 -12.70 -9.64 11.45
N GLY A 470 -12.27 -10.74 12.06
CA GLY A 470 -12.63 -11.09 13.44
C GLY A 470 -11.84 -10.26 14.47
N LYS A 471 -12.15 -10.49 15.74
CA LYS A 471 -11.39 -9.89 16.84
C LYS A 471 -9.95 -10.44 16.85
N ASN A 472 -8.96 -9.53 17.01
CA ASN A 472 -7.52 -9.85 17.01
C ASN A 472 -7.08 -10.63 15.75
N GLN A 473 -7.58 -10.22 14.61
CA GLN A 473 -7.27 -10.85 13.33
C GLN A 473 -6.47 -9.93 12.42
N THR A 474 -5.63 -10.52 11.60
CA THR A 474 -4.80 -9.83 10.61
C THR A 474 -5.21 -10.26 9.21
N VAL A 475 -5.33 -9.32 8.29
CA VAL A 475 -5.36 -9.53 6.85
C VAL A 475 -4.06 -9.04 6.25
N ASN A 476 -3.59 -9.70 5.20
CA ASN A 476 -2.43 -9.27 4.43
C ASN A 476 -2.77 -9.16 2.95
N PHE A 477 -1.98 -8.37 2.25
CA PHE A 477 -1.98 -8.26 0.80
C PHE A 477 -0.57 -7.90 0.31
N ASN A 478 -0.25 -8.32 -0.91
CA ASN A 478 1.04 -8.05 -1.49
C ASN A 478 0.97 -6.81 -2.41
N VAL A 479 1.71 -5.75 -2.07
CA VAL A 479 1.72 -4.53 -2.90
C VAL A 479 2.45 -4.72 -4.23
N ARG A 480 3.32 -5.74 -4.35
CA ARG A 480 4.05 -6.02 -5.59
C ARG A 480 3.23 -6.78 -6.63
N ASP A 481 2.09 -7.34 -6.21
CA ASP A 481 1.15 -8.01 -7.13
C ASP A 481 0.37 -7.00 -7.98
N LEU A 482 0.50 -5.71 -7.68
CA LEU A 482 -0.17 -4.66 -8.43
C LEU A 482 0.50 -4.47 -9.80
N PRO A 483 -0.28 -4.47 -10.89
CA PRO A 483 0.24 -4.18 -12.22
C PRO A 483 0.96 -2.83 -12.26
N GLY A 484 2.19 -2.82 -12.76
CA GLY A 484 3.02 -1.61 -12.85
C GLY A 484 3.74 -1.19 -11.56
N MET A 485 3.62 -1.95 -10.46
CA MET A 485 4.37 -1.68 -9.23
C MET A 485 5.87 -1.93 -9.46
N PRO A 486 6.75 -0.93 -9.23
CA PRO A 486 8.19 -1.13 -9.35
C PRO A 486 8.69 -2.16 -8.32
N LEU A 487 9.53 -3.10 -8.75
CA LEU A 487 10.17 -4.07 -7.83
C LEU A 487 11.04 -3.37 -6.77
N SER A 488 11.54 -2.18 -7.07
CA SER A 488 12.34 -1.36 -6.17
C SER A 488 11.52 -0.60 -5.12
N VAL A 489 10.19 -0.79 -5.05
CA VAL A 489 9.36 -0.14 -4.03
C VAL A 489 9.84 -0.51 -2.63
N THR A 490 10.07 0.52 -1.79
CA THR A 490 10.55 0.38 -0.41
C THR A 490 9.52 0.83 0.62
N GLY A 491 8.48 1.52 0.19
CA GLY A 491 7.39 1.98 1.04
C GLY A 491 6.18 2.40 0.23
N VAL A 492 5.04 2.48 0.88
CA VAL A 492 3.78 2.97 0.32
C VAL A 492 3.07 3.90 1.29
N LEU A 493 2.27 4.81 0.74
CA LEU A 493 1.26 5.56 1.48
C LEU A 493 -0.10 4.96 1.16
N LEU A 494 -0.79 4.49 2.19
CA LEU A 494 -2.11 3.88 2.09
C LEU A 494 -3.14 4.72 2.84
N ASN A 495 -4.26 5.01 2.21
CA ASN A 495 -5.43 5.46 2.94
C ASN A 495 -6.19 4.22 3.43
N VAL A 496 -6.16 3.98 4.73
CA VAL A 496 -6.82 2.82 5.35
C VAL A 496 -8.10 3.27 5.99
N THR A 497 -9.20 2.57 5.69
CA THR A 497 -10.53 2.88 6.23
C THR A 497 -11.07 1.68 7.00
N ALA A 498 -11.42 1.89 8.26
CA ALA A 498 -12.27 0.99 9.04
C ALA A 498 -13.74 1.27 8.68
N VAL A 499 -14.50 0.22 8.33
CA VAL A 499 -15.88 0.35 7.89
C VAL A 499 -16.79 -0.52 8.73
N ASP A 500 -17.87 0.07 9.25
CA ASP A 500 -18.89 -0.61 10.04
C ASP A 500 -18.31 -1.51 11.15
N PRO A 501 -17.46 -0.97 12.05
CA PRO A 501 -16.91 -1.74 13.15
C PRO A 501 -18.01 -2.17 14.13
N SER A 502 -17.92 -3.41 14.63
CA SER A 502 -18.93 -3.98 15.54
C SER A 502 -18.74 -3.51 17.00
N SER A 503 -17.58 -2.95 17.34
CA SER A 503 -17.23 -2.42 18.66
C SER A 503 -16.15 -1.36 18.51
N PRO A 504 -15.95 -0.46 19.48
CA PRO A 504 -14.81 0.46 19.49
C PRO A 504 -13.50 -0.33 19.48
N GLY A 505 -12.52 0.14 18.68
CA GLY A 505 -11.25 -0.55 18.53
C GLY A 505 -10.25 0.25 17.70
N TYR A 506 -9.21 -0.46 17.21
CA TYR A 506 -8.15 0.16 16.44
C TYR A 506 -7.61 -0.78 15.34
N VAL A 507 -6.89 -0.18 14.41
CA VAL A 507 -6.16 -0.85 13.33
C VAL A 507 -4.69 -0.50 13.42
N THR A 508 -3.82 -1.49 13.17
CA THR A 508 -2.38 -1.31 13.00
C THR A 508 -1.95 -1.87 11.66
N VAL A 509 -1.25 -1.04 10.86
CA VAL A 509 -0.68 -1.43 9.56
C VAL A 509 0.83 -1.56 9.72
N TYR A 510 1.39 -2.67 9.26
CA TYR A 510 2.82 -2.95 9.47
C TYR A 510 3.35 -3.92 8.39
N PRO A 511 4.68 -3.99 8.17
CA PRO A 511 5.28 -5.02 7.33
C PRO A 511 5.02 -6.41 7.92
N CYS A 512 4.50 -7.35 7.13
CA CYS A 512 4.32 -8.73 7.60
C CYS A 512 5.66 -9.35 8.03
N GLY A 513 5.60 -10.44 8.80
CA GLY A 513 6.78 -11.11 9.33
C GLY A 513 7.38 -10.49 10.59
N SER A 514 6.79 -9.41 11.11
CA SER A 514 7.11 -8.84 12.42
C SER A 514 5.92 -8.96 13.38
N ASP A 515 6.18 -8.85 14.69
CA ASP A 515 5.11 -8.73 15.68
C ASP A 515 4.26 -7.48 15.42
N VAL A 516 2.98 -7.54 15.81
CA VAL A 516 2.07 -6.37 15.73
C VAL A 516 2.65 -5.23 16.59
N PRO A 517 2.97 -4.06 16.02
CA PRO A 517 3.52 -2.96 16.78
C PRO A 517 2.57 -2.44 17.87
N VAL A 518 3.14 -1.94 18.97
CA VAL A 518 2.38 -1.24 20.02
C VAL A 518 2.10 0.19 19.56
N ALA A 519 1.33 0.32 18.49
CA ALA A 519 0.92 1.60 17.89
C ALA A 519 -0.39 1.39 17.15
N SER A 520 -1.25 2.39 17.10
CA SER A 520 -2.46 2.36 16.27
C SER A 520 -2.33 3.38 15.14
N ASN A 521 -2.68 2.97 13.92
CA ASN A 521 -2.79 3.92 12.80
C ASN A 521 -4.19 4.52 12.73
N LEU A 522 -5.19 3.80 13.20
CA LEU A 522 -6.60 4.15 13.09
C LEU A 522 -7.32 3.73 14.36
N ASN A 523 -8.17 4.60 14.92
CA ASN A 523 -9.06 4.29 16.03
C ASN A 523 -10.51 4.56 15.60
N TYR A 524 -11.43 3.71 16.00
CA TYR A 524 -12.82 3.78 15.56
C TYR A 524 -13.79 3.44 16.69
N VAL A 525 -15.02 3.93 16.56
CA VAL A 525 -16.17 3.56 17.40
C VAL A 525 -17.17 2.73 16.60
N THR A 526 -18.07 2.05 17.29
CA THR A 526 -19.09 1.18 16.66
C THR A 526 -19.84 1.92 15.55
N GLY A 527 -19.92 1.29 14.38
CA GLY A 527 -20.67 1.78 13.21
C GLY A 527 -20.05 2.97 12.47
N ALA A 528 -18.94 3.53 12.94
CA ALA A 528 -18.30 4.68 12.27
C ALA A 528 -17.38 4.22 11.13
N ASN A 529 -17.39 4.99 10.03
CA ASN A 529 -16.41 4.82 8.97
C ASN A 529 -15.28 5.83 9.19
N VAL A 530 -14.08 5.35 9.48
CA VAL A 530 -12.92 6.20 9.82
C VAL A 530 -11.76 5.88 8.90
N ALA A 531 -11.21 6.91 8.27
CA ALA A 531 -10.04 6.82 7.38
C ALA A 531 -8.83 7.52 7.98
N ASN A 532 -7.63 7.02 7.68
CA ASN A 532 -6.37 7.70 7.99
C ASN A 532 -5.31 7.33 6.95
N LEU A 533 -4.43 8.28 6.62
CA LEU A 533 -3.24 8.00 5.81
C LEU A 533 -2.21 7.26 6.67
N VAL A 534 -1.62 6.21 6.11
CA VAL A 534 -0.60 5.40 6.76
C VAL A 534 0.62 5.30 5.86
N ALA A 535 1.79 5.62 6.39
CA ALA A 535 3.06 5.32 5.75
C ALA A 535 3.57 3.97 6.25
N VAL A 536 3.83 3.03 5.37
CA VAL A 536 4.32 1.71 5.74
C VAL A 536 5.49 1.27 4.86
N ARG A 537 6.49 0.67 5.48
CA ARG A 537 7.63 0.08 4.78
C ARG A 537 7.18 -1.18 4.03
N VAL A 538 7.60 -1.31 2.78
CA VAL A 538 7.40 -2.53 2.00
C VAL A 538 8.60 -3.46 2.26
N PRO A 539 8.38 -4.63 2.86
CA PRO A 539 9.44 -5.62 3.05
C PRO A 539 9.83 -6.28 1.71
N THR A 540 10.87 -7.10 1.72
CA THR A 540 11.39 -7.75 0.50
C THR A 540 10.40 -8.68 -0.17
N ASP A 541 9.51 -9.30 0.58
CA ASP A 541 8.40 -10.14 0.09
C ASP A 541 7.20 -9.34 -0.42
N GLY A 542 7.15 -8.03 -0.14
CA GLY A 542 6.05 -7.15 -0.57
C GLY A 542 4.80 -7.19 0.31
N GLU A 543 4.78 -8.00 1.37
CA GLU A 543 3.59 -8.26 2.18
C GLU A 543 3.34 -7.17 3.22
N ILE A 544 2.16 -6.57 3.16
CA ILE A 544 1.65 -5.62 4.15
C ILE A 544 0.54 -6.28 4.96
N CYS A 545 0.66 -6.19 6.28
CA CYS A 545 -0.30 -6.70 7.25
C CYS A 545 -1.14 -5.58 7.86
N ILE A 546 -2.44 -5.82 8.00
CA ILE A 546 -3.38 -4.95 8.71
C ILE A 546 -4.05 -5.76 9.82
N PHE A 547 -3.71 -5.43 11.05
CA PHE A 547 -4.31 -6.01 12.25
C PHE A 547 -5.50 -5.18 12.71
N SER A 548 -6.55 -5.84 13.20
CA SER A 548 -7.64 -5.19 13.93
C SER A 548 -7.93 -5.93 15.24
N ASP A 549 -8.08 -5.17 16.32
CA ASP A 549 -8.42 -5.71 17.64
C ASP A 549 -9.91 -6.06 17.80
N GLN A 550 -10.78 -5.54 16.91
CA GLN A 550 -12.21 -5.80 16.92
C GLN A 550 -12.73 -6.15 15.53
N ARG A 551 -13.97 -6.65 15.46
CA ARG A 551 -14.60 -7.03 14.21
C ARG A 551 -14.96 -5.82 13.35
N VAL A 552 -14.39 -5.75 12.13
CA VAL A 552 -14.49 -4.59 11.23
C VAL A 552 -14.28 -4.98 9.77
N HIS A 553 -14.88 -4.27 8.82
CA HIS A 553 -14.43 -4.27 7.44
C HIS A 553 -13.26 -3.31 7.24
N LEU A 554 -12.35 -3.67 6.34
CA LEU A 554 -11.19 -2.85 6.00
C LEU A 554 -11.16 -2.52 4.51
N ILE A 555 -10.76 -1.30 4.22
CA ILE A 555 -10.41 -0.82 2.89
C ILE A 555 -8.99 -0.27 2.96
N ALA A 556 -8.19 -0.52 1.92
CA ALA A 556 -6.90 0.14 1.74
C ALA A 556 -6.78 0.64 0.30
N ASP A 557 -6.63 1.96 0.16
CA ASP A 557 -6.45 2.64 -1.12
C ASP A 557 -5.00 3.17 -1.21
N LEU A 558 -4.28 2.83 -2.29
CA LEU A 558 -2.94 3.31 -2.53
C LEU A 558 -2.96 4.80 -2.89
N GLN A 559 -2.09 5.60 -2.26
CA GLN A 559 -1.95 7.04 -2.49
C GLN A 559 -0.61 7.41 -3.12
N ALA A 560 0.46 6.72 -2.74
CA ALA A 560 1.79 6.95 -3.27
C ALA A 560 2.68 5.72 -3.07
N ILE A 561 3.70 5.60 -3.91
CA ILE A 561 4.80 4.66 -3.74
C ILE A 561 6.09 5.40 -3.40
N ILE A 562 7.01 4.71 -2.74
CA ILE A 562 8.33 5.21 -2.41
C ILE A 562 9.34 4.28 -3.05
N THR A 563 10.20 4.83 -3.91
CA THR A 563 11.26 4.09 -4.60
C THR A 563 12.63 4.66 -4.25
N PRO A 564 13.70 3.86 -4.20
CA PRO A 564 15.03 4.36 -3.91
C PRO A 564 15.42 5.53 -4.80
N VAL A 565 16.18 6.48 -4.26
CA VAL A 565 16.86 7.49 -5.09
C VAL A 565 17.84 6.76 -5.99
N ALA A 566 17.75 6.96 -7.30
CA ALA A 566 18.74 6.38 -8.23
C ALA A 566 20.14 6.87 -7.85
N ALA A 567 21.11 5.93 -7.80
CA ALA A 567 22.49 6.19 -7.45
C ALA A 567 23.18 7.13 -8.46
#